data_af3052ba7dbac2ed09b11f89b3f6de95
#
_entry.id   af3052ba7dbac2ed09b11f89b3f6de95
#
_cell.length_a   1.000
_cell.length_b   1.000
_cell.length_c   1.000
_cell.angle_alpha   90.00
_cell.angle_beta   90.00
_cell.angle_gamma   90.00
#
_symmetry.space_group_name_H-M   'P 1'
#
loop_
_entity.id
_entity.type
_entity.pdbx_description
1 polymer ?
#
loop_
_entity_poly.entity_id
_entity_poly.type
_entity_poly.pdbx_seq_one_letter_code
_entity_poly.pdbx_strand_id
1 'polypeptide(L)'
;MLIGVPKEIKNHEYRVGMAPSSVREAVRHGHTVLVETNAGEGIGSDDDVYRSAGAEVVESAAEVFERADMIVKVKEPQANERAMLREGQLLFTYLHLAPDPDQTEDLIDSGAVCVAYETVTSPRGGLPLLAPMSKVAGRMSIQAGAYCLEHPHGGLGMLLGGVPGVDPAKVVILGGGVVGTHAAHIAVGMGADVWVIDKNPDALDAHWQQFGRSTNTVFSTADAVERHVLMADLVIGGVLIPGAAAPKLVTAEMVKNMKPGAVIVDVAIDQGGCCETSKPTTHAEPTYVVDDVVHYCVANMPGGVPRTSTFALNNVTLPHILNLADNGYKAALSTDPHLKAGLNVAYGKVTCEEVAHALELEFTSPDEILA
;
A
#
# COMPACT_ATOMS: atom_id res chain seq x y z
N MET A 1 -18.40 7.66 -20.27
CA MET A 1 -17.16 8.33 -19.77
C MET A 1 -15.97 7.78 -20.53
N LEU A 2 -14.98 8.62 -20.77
CA LEU A 2 -13.68 8.21 -21.31
C LEU A 2 -12.67 8.04 -20.15
N ILE A 3 -12.24 6.80 -19.92
CA ILE A 3 -11.35 6.43 -18.80
C ILE A 3 -9.94 6.30 -19.35
N GLY A 4 -8.97 6.97 -18.75
CA GLY A 4 -7.56 6.93 -19.12
C GLY A 4 -6.72 6.15 -18.11
N VAL A 5 -5.87 5.28 -18.62
CA VAL A 5 -4.96 4.44 -17.84
C VAL A 5 -3.53 4.67 -18.37
N PRO A 6 -2.79 5.65 -17.82
CA PRO A 6 -1.42 5.87 -18.21
C PRO A 6 -0.50 4.76 -17.64
N LYS A 7 0.67 4.60 -18.24
CA LYS A 7 1.75 3.78 -17.69
C LYS A 7 2.30 4.45 -16.44
N GLU A 8 2.56 3.66 -15.40
CA GLU A 8 3.20 4.16 -14.18
C GLU A 8 4.67 4.48 -14.47
N ILE A 9 5.11 5.66 -14.03
CA ILE A 9 6.46 6.17 -14.26
C ILE A 9 7.28 6.39 -13.00
N LYS A 10 6.66 6.21 -11.81
CA LYS A 10 7.39 6.25 -10.55
C LYS A 10 8.42 5.12 -10.49
N ASN A 11 9.60 5.40 -9.92
CA ASN A 11 10.67 4.43 -9.81
C ASN A 11 10.20 3.13 -9.13
N HIS A 12 10.47 1.99 -9.75
CA HIS A 12 10.04 0.65 -9.30
C HIS A 12 8.51 0.50 -9.12
N GLU A 13 7.71 1.25 -9.89
CA GLU A 13 6.28 1.01 -10.00
C GLU A 13 5.99 0.29 -11.32
N TYR A 14 5.52 -0.94 -11.20
CA TYR A 14 5.26 -1.84 -12.33
C TYR A 14 3.80 -2.29 -12.40
N ARG A 15 2.95 -1.80 -11.48
CA ARG A 15 1.50 -2.04 -11.47
C ARG A 15 0.84 -1.19 -12.55
N VAL A 16 -0.45 -1.40 -12.75
CA VAL A 16 -1.29 -0.61 -13.67
C VAL A 16 -2.66 -0.34 -13.05
N GLY A 17 -3.23 0.82 -13.32
CA GLY A 17 -4.50 1.27 -12.73
C GLY A 17 -5.67 0.36 -13.05
N MET A 18 -5.75 -0.17 -14.28
CA MET A 18 -6.77 -1.14 -14.68
C MET A 18 -6.14 -2.35 -15.38
N ALA A 19 -6.42 -3.54 -14.86
CA ALA A 19 -6.10 -4.81 -15.55
C ALA A 19 -7.03 -5.03 -16.76
N PRO A 20 -6.66 -5.87 -17.75
CA PRO A 20 -7.51 -6.14 -18.91
C PRO A 20 -8.93 -6.62 -18.58
N SER A 21 -9.10 -7.35 -17.48
CA SER A 21 -10.42 -7.77 -16.99
C SER A 21 -11.28 -6.59 -16.54
N SER A 22 -10.67 -5.61 -15.87
CA SER A 22 -11.35 -4.38 -15.43
C SER A 22 -11.70 -3.48 -16.62
N VAL A 23 -10.82 -3.40 -17.61
CA VAL A 23 -11.09 -2.71 -18.89
C VAL A 23 -12.31 -3.33 -19.59
N ARG A 24 -12.34 -4.66 -19.71
CA ARG A 24 -13.47 -5.36 -20.34
C ARG A 24 -14.80 -5.08 -19.64
N GLU A 25 -14.79 -4.97 -18.32
CA GLU A 25 -16.00 -4.66 -17.56
C GLU A 25 -16.45 -3.22 -17.79
N ALA A 26 -15.53 -2.25 -17.78
CA ALA A 26 -15.84 -0.86 -18.10
C ALA A 26 -16.42 -0.70 -19.51
N VAL A 27 -15.85 -1.40 -20.49
CA VAL A 27 -16.37 -1.41 -21.87
C VAL A 27 -17.79 -2.02 -21.94
N ARG A 28 -18.08 -3.07 -21.16
CA ARG A 28 -19.44 -3.65 -21.07
C ARG A 28 -20.45 -2.68 -20.47
N HIS A 29 -20.03 -1.78 -19.59
CA HIS A 29 -20.85 -0.68 -19.06
C HIS A 29 -21.02 0.47 -20.06
N GLY A 30 -20.42 0.38 -21.26
CA GLY A 30 -20.55 1.39 -22.31
C GLY A 30 -19.54 2.53 -22.21
N HIS A 31 -18.47 2.35 -21.44
CA HIS A 31 -17.39 3.33 -21.35
C HIS A 31 -16.31 3.04 -22.38
N THR A 32 -15.57 4.08 -22.78
CA THR A 32 -14.36 3.95 -23.58
C THR A 32 -13.16 3.97 -22.64
N VAL A 33 -12.18 3.09 -22.87
CA VAL A 33 -10.96 3.03 -22.07
C VAL A 33 -9.76 3.26 -22.96
N LEU A 34 -8.97 4.30 -22.66
CA LEU A 34 -7.65 4.56 -23.24
C LEU A 34 -6.59 3.93 -22.35
N VAL A 35 -5.68 3.18 -22.93
CA VAL A 35 -4.53 2.60 -22.20
C VAL A 35 -3.25 3.04 -22.90
N GLU A 36 -2.30 3.60 -22.17
CA GLU A 36 -1.00 3.93 -22.73
C GLU A 36 -0.24 2.65 -23.10
N THR A 37 0.46 2.66 -24.23
CA THR A 37 1.28 1.54 -24.69
C THR A 37 2.24 1.05 -23.60
N ASN A 38 2.38 -0.26 -23.47
CA ASN A 38 3.21 -0.92 -22.44
C ASN A 38 2.78 -0.68 -20.99
N ALA A 39 1.61 -0.11 -20.72
CA ALA A 39 1.15 0.10 -19.33
C ALA A 39 1.00 -1.21 -18.54
N GLY A 40 0.65 -2.31 -19.19
CA GLY A 40 0.48 -3.63 -18.58
C GLY A 40 1.69 -4.54 -18.60
N GLU A 41 2.85 -4.07 -19.07
CA GLU A 41 4.06 -4.90 -19.22
C GLU A 41 4.46 -5.56 -17.90
N GLY A 42 4.45 -4.80 -16.80
CA GLY A 42 4.84 -5.29 -15.47
C GLY A 42 3.92 -6.38 -14.89
N ILE A 43 2.70 -6.53 -15.43
CA ILE A 43 1.77 -7.61 -15.04
C ILE A 43 1.71 -8.74 -16.06
N GLY A 44 2.51 -8.68 -17.14
CA GLY A 44 2.54 -9.65 -18.23
C GLY A 44 1.32 -9.55 -19.16
N SER A 45 0.78 -8.34 -19.34
CA SER A 45 -0.32 -8.03 -20.26
C SER A 45 0.17 -6.98 -21.26
N ASP A 46 0.39 -7.41 -22.49
CA ASP A 46 0.79 -6.53 -23.58
C ASP A 46 -0.40 -5.73 -24.16
N ASP A 47 -0.11 -4.88 -25.10
CA ASP A 47 -1.08 -4.01 -25.75
C ASP A 47 -2.18 -4.80 -26.48
N ASP A 48 -1.87 -5.96 -27.05
CA ASP A 48 -2.85 -6.80 -27.77
C ASP A 48 -3.86 -7.41 -26.82
N VAL A 49 -3.44 -7.74 -25.59
CA VAL A 49 -4.36 -8.20 -24.52
C VAL A 49 -5.33 -7.05 -24.15
N TYR A 50 -4.85 -5.81 -24.05
CA TYR A 50 -5.72 -4.66 -23.80
C TYR A 50 -6.66 -4.35 -24.96
N ARG A 51 -6.18 -4.39 -26.22
CA ARG A 51 -7.05 -4.26 -27.41
C ARG A 51 -8.12 -5.35 -27.45
N SER A 52 -7.76 -6.59 -27.12
CA SER A 52 -8.70 -7.71 -27.01
C SER A 52 -9.72 -7.55 -25.87
N ALA A 53 -9.39 -6.77 -24.83
CA ALA A 53 -10.32 -6.40 -23.77
C ALA A 53 -11.26 -5.26 -24.18
N GLY A 54 -11.01 -4.60 -25.31
CA GLY A 54 -11.81 -3.49 -25.84
C GLY A 54 -11.23 -2.09 -25.57
N ALA A 55 -9.98 -2.00 -25.10
CA ALA A 55 -9.29 -0.73 -24.96
C ALA A 55 -8.82 -0.16 -26.31
N GLU A 56 -8.80 1.15 -26.39
CA GLU A 56 -7.97 1.87 -27.35
C GLU A 56 -6.57 2.06 -26.74
N VAL A 57 -5.55 1.52 -27.39
CA VAL A 57 -4.16 1.70 -26.94
C VAL A 57 -3.56 2.91 -27.65
N VAL A 58 -3.04 3.85 -26.87
CA VAL A 58 -2.47 5.11 -27.33
C VAL A 58 -0.97 5.19 -27.02
N GLU A 59 -0.24 6.03 -27.73
CA GLU A 59 1.23 6.02 -27.72
C GLU A 59 1.86 6.75 -26.54
N SER A 60 1.11 7.62 -25.83
CA SER A 60 1.70 8.46 -24.79
C SER A 60 0.74 8.80 -23.66
N ALA A 61 1.30 9.06 -22.46
CA ALA A 61 0.56 9.61 -21.33
C ALA A 61 -0.11 10.94 -21.68
N ALA A 62 0.54 11.81 -22.46
CA ALA A 62 -0.01 13.10 -22.86
C ALA A 62 -1.36 12.93 -23.57
N GLU A 63 -1.48 11.97 -24.49
CA GLU A 63 -2.74 11.68 -25.17
C GLU A 63 -3.81 11.12 -24.19
N VAL A 64 -3.39 10.29 -23.22
CA VAL A 64 -4.30 9.78 -22.18
C VAL A 64 -4.85 10.94 -21.36
N PHE A 65 -3.98 11.83 -20.85
CA PHE A 65 -4.40 12.94 -19.99
C PHE A 65 -5.23 13.99 -20.75
N GLU A 66 -4.89 14.26 -22.02
CA GLU A 66 -5.63 15.22 -22.85
C GLU A 66 -7.07 14.78 -23.11
N ARG A 67 -7.28 13.48 -23.39
CA ARG A 67 -8.57 12.97 -23.87
C ARG A 67 -9.47 12.46 -22.76
N ALA A 68 -8.92 11.87 -21.70
CA ALA A 68 -9.72 11.19 -20.68
C ALA A 68 -10.52 12.14 -19.77
N ASP A 69 -11.72 11.73 -19.41
CA ASP A 69 -12.53 12.38 -18.37
C ASP A 69 -12.08 11.99 -16.97
N MET A 70 -11.66 10.72 -16.82
CA MET A 70 -11.15 10.14 -15.56
C MET A 70 -9.84 9.45 -15.81
N ILE A 71 -8.82 9.81 -15.02
CA ILE A 71 -7.52 9.13 -14.97
C ILE A 71 -7.52 8.13 -13.81
N VAL A 72 -7.20 6.88 -14.11
CA VAL A 72 -7.07 5.79 -13.11
C VAL A 72 -5.63 5.33 -13.07
N LYS A 73 -4.99 5.55 -11.92
CA LYS A 73 -3.59 5.18 -11.67
C LYS A 73 -3.47 4.28 -10.43
N VAL A 74 -2.27 3.84 -10.13
CA VAL A 74 -1.94 3.18 -8.87
C VAL A 74 -1.27 4.16 -7.92
N LYS A 75 -0.18 4.81 -8.34
CA LYS A 75 0.58 5.75 -7.54
C LYS A 75 0.25 7.19 -7.88
N GLU A 76 0.62 8.07 -6.97
CA GLU A 76 0.51 9.51 -7.11
C GLU A 76 1.14 9.98 -8.43
N PRO A 77 0.49 10.94 -9.12
CA PRO A 77 1.01 11.46 -10.37
C PRO A 77 2.32 12.22 -10.12
N GLN A 78 3.33 11.93 -10.94
CA GLN A 78 4.62 12.62 -10.89
C GLN A 78 4.50 14.03 -11.45
N ALA A 79 5.47 14.92 -11.21
CA ALA A 79 5.39 16.34 -11.58
C ALA A 79 4.99 16.58 -13.06
N ASN A 80 5.55 15.81 -13.99
CA ASN A 80 5.19 15.89 -15.41
C ASN A 80 3.76 15.41 -15.71
N GLU A 81 3.21 14.49 -14.93
CA GLU A 81 1.81 14.02 -15.03
C GLU A 81 0.86 15.06 -14.43
N ARG A 82 1.22 15.65 -13.27
CA ARG A 82 0.42 16.71 -12.63
C ARG A 82 0.24 17.92 -13.54
N ALA A 83 1.29 18.28 -14.27
CA ALA A 83 1.24 19.37 -15.25
C ALA A 83 0.29 19.12 -16.45
N MET A 84 -0.16 17.87 -16.67
CA MET A 84 -1.11 17.51 -17.73
C MET A 84 -2.55 17.45 -17.22
N LEU A 85 -2.78 17.52 -15.92
CA LEU A 85 -4.11 17.56 -15.35
C LEU A 85 -4.83 18.87 -15.70
N ARG A 86 -6.15 18.82 -15.78
CA ARG A 86 -7.00 19.96 -16.12
C ARG A 86 -8.17 20.10 -15.17
N GLU A 87 -8.70 21.32 -15.08
CA GLU A 87 -9.85 21.62 -14.23
C GLU A 87 -11.02 20.66 -14.49
N GLY A 88 -11.56 20.11 -13.42
CA GLY A 88 -12.70 19.19 -13.42
C GLY A 88 -12.38 17.76 -13.91
N GLN A 89 -11.16 17.47 -14.35
CA GLN A 89 -10.74 16.11 -14.68
C GLN A 89 -10.69 15.25 -13.43
N LEU A 90 -11.29 14.06 -13.46
CA LEU A 90 -11.28 13.15 -12.33
C LEU A 90 -9.96 12.36 -12.27
N LEU A 91 -9.31 12.36 -11.11
CA LEU A 91 -8.13 11.54 -10.81
C LEU A 91 -8.48 10.57 -9.69
N PHE A 92 -8.34 9.26 -9.93
CA PHE A 92 -8.63 8.21 -8.97
C PHE A 92 -7.39 7.31 -8.78
N THR A 93 -6.70 7.46 -7.66
CA THR A 93 -5.38 6.85 -7.39
C THR A 93 -5.02 6.96 -5.91
N TYR A 94 -3.89 6.37 -5.46
CA TYR A 94 -3.24 6.78 -4.21
C TYR A 94 -2.60 8.16 -4.38
N LEU A 95 -2.71 9.02 -3.39
CA LEU A 95 -2.17 10.37 -3.40
C LEU A 95 -1.12 10.61 -2.32
N HIS A 96 -1.41 10.26 -1.06
CA HIS A 96 -0.52 10.48 0.08
C HIS A 96 -0.07 11.95 0.22
N LEU A 97 -1.03 12.89 0.25
CA LEU A 97 -0.77 14.33 0.12
C LEU A 97 -0.07 14.95 1.34
N ALA A 98 -0.40 14.52 2.56
CA ALA A 98 0.12 15.13 3.78
C ALA A 98 1.67 15.21 3.86
N PRO A 99 2.45 14.19 3.40
CA PRO A 99 3.91 14.27 3.39
C PRO A 99 4.50 14.93 2.13
N ASP A 100 3.69 15.36 1.16
CA ASP A 100 4.14 15.90 -0.14
C ASP A 100 3.45 17.24 -0.47
N PRO A 101 3.95 18.37 0.10
CA PRO A 101 3.39 19.70 -0.13
C PRO A 101 3.40 20.12 -1.60
N ASP A 102 4.48 19.82 -2.33
CA ASP A 102 4.63 20.20 -3.74
C ASP A 102 3.58 19.51 -4.62
N GLN A 103 3.32 18.22 -4.37
CA GLN A 103 2.25 17.50 -5.05
C GLN A 103 0.88 18.11 -4.72
N THR A 104 0.65 18.45 -3.47
CA THR A 104 -0.62 19.02 -3.03
C THR A 104 -0.88 20.36 -3.71
N GLU A 105 0.12 21.23 -3.79
CA GLU A 105 0.05 22.53 -4.48
C GLU A 105 -0.24 22.36 -5.97
N ASP A 106 0.50 21.49 -6.66
CA ASP A 106 0.28 21.20 -8.09
C ASP A 106 -1.16 20.67 -8.36
N LEU A 107 -1.71 19.83 -7.47
CA LEU A 107 -3.08 19.32 -7.62
C LEU A 107 -4.13 20.41 -7.36
N ILE A 108 -3.89 21.30 -6.41
CA ILE A 108 -4.72 22.49 -6.17
C ILE A 108 -4.73 23.36 -7.43
N ASP A 109 -3.57 23.69 -7.97
CA ASP A 109 -3.41 24.55 -9.13
C ASP A 109 -4.04 23.96 -10.40
N SER A 110 -4.02 22.62 -10.54
CA SER A 110 -4.64 21.94 -11.68
C SER A 110 -6.17 22.07 -11.75
N GLY A 111 -6.82 22.32 -10.61
CA GLY A 111 -8.28 22.33 -10.49
C GLY A 111 -8.94 20.97 -10.72
N ALA A 112 -8.18 19.88 -10.79
CA ALA A 112 -8.69 18.52 -10.97
C ALA A 112 -9.50 18.06 -9.75
N VAL A 113 -10.34 17.05 -9.95
CA VAL A 113 -11.13 16.39 -8.90
C VAL A 113 -10.40 15.11 -8.49
N CYS A 114 -9.72 15.14 -7.34
CA CYS A 114 -8.82 14.10 -6.90
C CYS A 114 -9.45 13.25 -5.80
N VAL A 115 -9.73 11.98 -6.11
CA VAL A 115 -10.26 10.99 -5.18
C VAL A 115 -9.16 10.00 -4.82
N ALA A 116 -8.71 10.06 -3.55
CA ALA A 116 -7.62 9.25 -3.03
C ALA A 116 -8.11 7.88 -2.56
N TYR A 117 -7.43 6.81 -2.98
CA TYR A 117 -7.75 5.44 -2.55
C TYR A 117 -7.63 5.26 -1.03
N GLU A 118 -6.59 5.84 -0.44
CA GLU A 118 -6.24 5.63 0.97
C GLU A 118 -7.18 6.32 1.97
N THR A 119 -8.02 7.24 1.53
CA THR A 119 -9.00 7.92 2.39
C THR A 119 -10.44 7.41 2.19
N VAL A 120 -10.68 6.55 1.20
CA VAL A 120 -11.96 5.84 1.06
C VAL A 120 -12.17 4.92 2.24
N THR A 121 -13.31 5.07 2.93
CA THR A 121 -13.68 4.30 4.12
C THR A 121 -14.66 3.16 3.80
N SER A 122 -15.15 2.47 4.83
CA SER A 122 -16.12 1.38 4.67
C SER A 122 -17.14 1.39 5.82
N PRO A 123 -18.40 0.99 5.58
CA PRO A 123 -19.39 0.80 6.64
C PRO A 123 -18.96 -0.19 7.72
N ARG A 124 -18.03 -1.07 7.40
CA ARG A 124 -17.44 -2.06 8.33
C ARG A 124 -16.20 -1.55 9.04
N GLY A 125 -15.84 -0.29 8.82
CA GLY A 125 -14.58 0.31 9.26
C GLY A 125 -13.40 -0.05 8.37
N GLY A 126 -12.25 0.59 8.64
CA GLY A 126 -11.02 0.42 7.89
C GLY A 126 -11.00 1.11 6.52
N LEU A 127 -9.93 0.87 5.78
CA LEU A 127 -9.62 1.49 4.50
C LEU A 127 -9.60 0.42 3.40
N PRO A 128 -10.75 0.15 2.76
CA PRO A 128 -10.94 -1.00 1.88
C PRO A 128 -10.05 -0.98 0.64
N LEU A 129 -9.68 0.21 0.13
CA LEU A 129 -8.82 0.32 -1.05
C LEU A 129 -7.33 0.25 -0.68
N LEU A 130 -6.95 0.55 0.58
CA LEU A 130 -5.59 0.38 1.09
C LEU A 130 -5.31 -1.07 1.55
N ALA A 131 -6.32 -1.75 2.08
CA ALA A 131 -6.20 -3.09 2.65
C ALA A 131 -5.54 -4.13 1.70
N PRO A 132 -5.80 -4.18 0.38
CA PRO A 132 -5.12 -5.11 -0.51
C PRO A 132 -3.59 -4.95 -0.53
N MET A 133 -3.10 -3.72 -0.49
CA MET A 133 -1.66 -3.47 -0.47
C MET A 133 -1.04 -3.85 0.86
N SER A 134 -1.74 -3.60 1.96
CA SER A 134 -1.33 -4.08 3.29
C SER A 134 -1.28 -5.62 3.36
N LYS A 135 -2.22 -6.32 2.70
CA LYS A 135 -2.22 -7.78 2.59
C LYS A 135 -1.01 -8.30 1.81
N VAL A 136 -0.71 -7.66 0.68
CA VAL A 136 0.46 -8.01 -0.14
C VAL A 136 1.75 -7.74 0.64
N ALA A 137 1.90 -6.57 1.23
CA ALA A 137 3.08 -6.20 2.01
C ALA A 137 3.32 -7.17 3.18
N GLY A 138 2.26 -7.52 3.93
CA GLY A 138 2.37 -8.50 5.03
C GLY A 138 2.85 -9.88 4.54
N ARG A 139 2.38 -10.36 3.39
CA ARG A 139 2.85 -11.63 2.82
C ARG A 139 4.29 -11.53 2.32
N MET A 140 4.63 -10.44 1.63
CA MET A 140 5.99 -10.19 1.15
C MET A 140 7.01 -10.05 2.27
N SER A 141 6.61 -9.50 3.43
CA SER A 141 7.54 -9.31 4.54
C SER A 141 8.17 -10.63 5.02
N ILE A 142 7.39 -11.72 5.00
CA ILE A 142 7.90 -13.05 5.35
C ILE A 142 8.75 -13.64 4.22
N GLN A 143 8.38 -13.44 2.96
CA GLN A 143 9.19 -13.89 1.82
C GLN A 143 10.54 -13.19 1.82
N ALA A 144 10.58 -11.86 1.98
CA ALA A 144 11.80 -11.08 2.07
C ALA A 144 12.62 -11.43 3.32
N GLY A 145 11.96 -11.56 4.48
CA GLY A 145 12.61 -11.93 5.73
C GLY A 145 13.25 -13.31 5.67
N ALA A 146 12.57 -14.30 5.11
CA ALA A 146 13.12 -15.65 4.92
C ALA A 146 14.35 -15.65 4.00
N TYR A 147 14.32 -14.87 2.92
CA TYR A 147 15.48 -14.69 2.03
C TYR A 147 16.64 -14.01 2.75
N CYS A 148 16.39 -12.95 3.52
CA CYS A 148 17.41 -12.25 4.29
C CYS A 148 18.00 -13.08 5.44
N LEU A 149 17.30 -14.10 5.95
CA LEU A 149 17.82 -15.02 6.96
C LEU A 149 18.90 -15.98 6.41
N GLU A 150 19.01 -16.13 5.10
CA GLU A 150 20.05 -16.95 4.48
C GLU A 150 21.44 -16.31 4.69
N HIS A 151 22.45 -17.14 4.96
CA HIS A 151 23.81 -16.68 5.25
C HIS A 151 24.44 -15.81 4.13
N PRO A 152 24.24 -16.08 2.82
CA PRO A 152 24.77 -15.23 1.75
C PRO A 152 24.22 -13.80 1.75
N HIS A 153 23.11 -13.57 2.42
CA HIS A 153 22.44 -12.25 2.52
C HIS A 153 22.71 -11.55 3.86
N GLY A 154 23.68 -12.06 4.64
CA GLY A 154 24.05 -11.51 5.95
C GLY A 154 23.24 -12.06 7.12
N GLY A 155 22.30 -12.98 6.86
CA GLY A 155 21.44 -13.57 7.88
C GLY A 155 22.08 -14.68 8.70
N LEU A 156 21.36 -15.13 9.71
CA LEU A 156 21.73 -16.21 10.66
C LEU A 156 22.05 -17.56 9.99
N GLY A 157 21.68 -17.77 8.70
CA GLY A 157 21.79 -19.05 8.02
C GLY A 157 20.72 -20.04 8.45
N MET A 158 19.48 -19.56 8.69
CA MET A 158 18.36 -20.37 9.16
C MET A 158 17.27 -20.52 8.09
N LEU A 159 16.66 -21.71 8.04
CA LEU A 159 15.38 -21.92 7.38
C LEU A 159 14.26 -21.47 8.32
N LEU A 160 13.29 -20.70 7.78
CA LEU A 160 12.18 -20.16 8.56
C LEU A 160 11.39 -21.26 9.29
N GLY A 161 11.13 -22.37 8.63
CA GLY A 161 10.36 -23.51 9.20
C GLY A 161 11.21 -24.59 9.86
N GLY A 162 12.56 -24.45 9.92
CA GLY A 162 13.44 -25.52 10.39
C GLY A 162 13.33 -26.80 9.54
N VAL A 163 13.77 -27.92 10.11
CA VAL A 163 13.59 -29.28 9.57
C VAL A 163 13.41 -30.26 10.73
N PRO A 164 12.94 -31.49 10.52
CA PRO A 164 12.81 -32.47 11.61
C PRO A 164 14.11 -32.61 12.43
N GLY A 165 14.03 -32.28 13.72
CA GLY A 165 15.15 -32.29 14.66
C GLY A 165 15.92 -30.95 14.75
N VAL A 166 15.49 -29.90 14.01
CA VAL A 166 16.04 -28.55 14.10
C VAL A 166 14.90 -27.55 14.28
N ASP A 167 15.00 -26.70 15.27
CA ASP A 167 13.95 -25.72 15.60
C ASP A 167 13.71 -24.74 14.44
N PRO A 168 12.45 -24.29 14.24
CA PRO A 168 12.11 -23.23 13.31
C PRO A 168 12.59 -21.86 13.83
N ALA A 169 12.67 -20.91 12.92
CA ALA A 169 12.96 -19.52 13.26
C ALA A 169 11.80 -18.90 14.07
N LYS A 170 12.17 -18.06 15.03
CA LYS A 170 11.25 -17.27 15.82
C LYS A 170 10.91 -15.97 15.08
N VAL A 171 9.66 -15.86 14.66
CA VAL A 171 9.13 -14.68 13.95
C VAL A 171 8.30 -13.85 14.92
N VAL A 172 8.70 -12.61 15.14
CA VAL A 172 7.98 -11.65 15.99
C VAL A 172 7.34 -10.59 15.10
N ILE A 173 6.01 -10.48 15.17
CA ILE A 173 5.20 -9.55 14.39
C ILE A 173 4.70 -8.45 15.32
N LEU A 174 5.13 -7.22 15.09
CA LEU A 174 4.69 -6.03 15.80
C LEU A 174 3.51 -5.41 15.07
N GLY A 175 2.31 -5.51 15.65
CA GLY A 175 1.04 -5.10 15.07
C GLY A 175 0.22 -6.27 14.52
N GLY A 176 -0.96 -6.52 15.11
CA GLY A 176 -1.93 -7.56 14.72
C GLY A 176 -2.97 -7.10 13.70
N GLY A 177 -2.74 -5.96 13.02
CA GLY A 177 -3.61 -5.44 11.97
C GLY A 177 -3.54 -6.24 10.66
N VAL A 178 -3.94 -5.61 9.53
CA VAL A 178 -3.98 -6.27 8.21
C VAL A 178 -2.61 -6.81 7.80
N VAL A 179 -1.55 -6.00 7.93
CA VAL A 179 -0.17 -6.40 7.63
C VAL A 179 0.24 -7.61 8.47
N GLY A 180 0.09 -7.51 9.79
CA GLY A 180 0.52 -8.57 10.71
C GLY A 180 -0.25 -9.86 10.55
N THR A 181 -1.56 -9.79 10.32
CA THR A 181 -2.39 -10.99 10.03
C THR A 181 -1.89 -11.71 8.78
N HIS A 182 -1.57 -10.98 7.72
CA HIS A 182 -1.08 -11.59 6.48
C HIS A 182 0.39 -12.04 6.54
N ALA A 183 1.20 -11.40 7.39
CA ALA A 183 2.54 -11.91 7.74
C ALA A 183 2.42 -13.23 8.51
N ALA A 184 1.55 -13.28 9.54
CA ALA A 184 1.31 -14.50 10.32
C ALA A 184 0.83 -15.66 9.45
N HIS A 185 -0.05 -15.41 8.47
CA HIS A 185 -0.49 -16.45 7.52
C HIS A 185 0.67 -17.14 6.80
N ILE A 186 1.62 -16.36 6.31
CA ILE A 186 2.75 -16.94 5.57
C ILE A 186 3.75 -17.57 6.53
N ALA A 187 4.07 -16.93 7.66
CA ALA A 187 5.01 -17.47 8.64
C ALA A 187 4.53 -18.82 9.20
N VAL A 188 3.24 -18.92 9.58
CA VAL A 188 2.61 -20.19 10.02
C VAL A 188 2.64 -21.22 8.89
N GLY A 189 2.28 -20.82 7.66
CA GLY A 189 2.31 -21.71 6.49
C GLY A 189 3.71 -22.24 6.16
N MET A 190 4.76 -21.52 6.50
CA MET A 190 6.16 -21.94 6.36
C MET A 190 6.68 -22.71 7.57
N GLY A 191 5.89 -22.86 8.63
CA GLY A 191 6.24 -23.64 9.83
C GLY A 191 7.08 -22.89 10.87
N ALA A 192 7.09 -21.57 10.86
CA ALA A 192 7.82 -20.75 11.86
C ALA A 192 7.18 -20.79 13.25
N ASP A 193 7.95 -20.48 14.30
CA ASP A 193 7.44 -20.13 15.63
C ASP A 193 6.98 -18.66 15.64
N VAL A 194 5.67 -18.42 15.59
CA VAL A 194 5.09 -17.11 15.32
C VAL A 194 4.55 -16.45 16.60
N TRP A 195 4.96 -15.21 16.83
CA TRP A 195 4.55 -14.36 17.95
C TRP A 195 3.98 -13.05 17.44
N VAL A 196 2.73 -12.74 17.80
CA VAL A 196 2.06 -11.50 17.39
C VAL A 196 1.86 -10.62 18.61
N ILE A 197 2.35 -9.39 18.53
CA ILE A 197 2.31 -8.41 19.61
C ILE A 197 1.43 -7.23 19.20
N ASP A 198 0.35 -6.95 19.91
CA ASP A 198 -0.53 -5.82 19.66
C ASP A 198 -1.02 -5.20 20.98
N LYS A 199 -1.34 -3.91 20.96
CA LYS A 199 -1.98 -3.21 22.09
C LYS A 199 -3.51 -3.35 22.13
N ASN A 200 -4.12 -3.83 21.05
CA ASN A 200 -5.56 -4.01 20.93
C ASN A 200 -5.93 -5.46 21.24
N PRO A 201 -6.63 -5.73 22.37
CA PRO A 201 -7.08 -7.09 22.71
C PRO A 201 -7.96 -7.73 21.64
N ASP A 202 -8.82 -6.95 20.95
CA ASP A 202 -9.69 -7.48 19.89
C ASP A 202 -8.87 -8.00 18.69
N ALA A 203 -7.75 -7.35 18.38
CA ALA A 203 -6.83 -7.83 17.34
C ALA A 203 -6.16 -9.15 17.77
N LEU A 204 -5.75 -9.27 19.04
CA LEU A 204 -5.19 -10.51 19.59
C LEU A 204 -6.20 -11.65 19.59
N ASP A 205 -7.46 -11.37 19.97
CA ASP A 205 -8.55 -12.34 19.92
C ASP A 205 -8.86 -12.80 18.49
N ALA A 206 -8.87 -11.87 17.52
CA ALA A 206 -9.04 -12.22 16.11
C ALA A 206 -7.92 -13.14 15.60
N HIS A 207 -6.67 -12.87 15.98
CA HIS A 207 -5.54 -13.78 15.70
C HIS A 207 -5.72 -15.15 16.34
N TRP A 208 -6.13 -15.21 17.60
CA TRP A 208 -6.38 -16.48 18.27
C TRP A 208 -7.51 -17.27 17.59
N GLN A 209 -8.60 -16.62 17.22
CA GLN A 209 -9.70 -17.26 16.49
C GLN A 209 -9.26 -17.81 15.13
N GLN A 210 -8.38 -17.09 14.43
CA GLN A 210 -7.96 -17.44 13.08
C GLN A 210 -6.87 -18.51 13.04
N PHE A 211 -5.91 -18.46 13.96
CA PHE A 211 -4.71 -19.31 13.93
C PHE A 211 -4.64 -20.33 15.08
N GLY A 212 -5.44 -20.15 16.11
CA GLY A 212 -5.43 -21.02 17.30
C GLY A 212 -4.03 -21.10 17.92
N ARG A 213 -3.55 -22.33 18.08
CA ARG A 213 -2.23 -22.60 18.67
C ARG A 213 -1.06 -22.46 17.70
N SER A 214 -1.31 -22.13 16.43
CA SER A 214 -0.25 -21.91 15.45
C SER A 214 0.43 -20.54 15.61
N THR A 215 -0.13 -19.65 16.41
CA THR A 215 0.48 -18.37 16.79
C THR A 215 0.40 -18.15 18.29
N ASN A 216 1.38 -17.45 18.84
CA ASN A 216 1.37 -16.93 20.19
C ASN A 216 0.96 -15.45 20.15
N THR A 217 -0.01 -15.06 20.98
CA THR A 217 -0.44 -13.65 21.07
C THR A 217 0.06 -13.01 22.36
N VAL A 218 0.54 -11.79 22.30
CA VAL A 218 1.14 -11.06 23.42
C VAL A 218 0.61 -9.63 23.45
N PHE A 219 0.15 -9.18 24.63
CA PHE A 219 -0.22 -7.78 24.81
C PHE A 219 1.04 -6.89 24.80
N SER A 220 0.99 -5.81 24.00
CA SER A 220 2.11 -4.90 23.77
C SER A 220 2.38 -4.03 24.99
N THR A 221 3.47 -4.33 25.70
CA THR A 221 4.12 -3.45 26.67
C THR A 221 5.57 -3.25 26.24
N ALA A 222 6.25 -2.22 26.74
CA ALA A 222 7.67 -2.02 26.44
C ALA A 222 8.52 -3.25 26.79
N ASP A 223 8.31 -3.84 27.97
CA ASP A 223 8.99 -5.08 28.40
C ASP A 223 8.69 -6.27 27.48
N ALA A 224 7.43 -6.44 27.07
CA ALA A 224 7.05 -7.55 26.19
C ALA A 224 7.70 -7.38 24.79
N VAL A 225 7.70 -6.18 24.23
CA VAL A 225 8.34 -5.89 22.95
C VAL A 225 9.84 -6.17 23.03
N GLU A 226 10.55 -5.59 24.02
CA GLU A 226 11.98 -5.78 24.21
C GLU A 226 12.33 -7.27 24.32
N ARG A 227 11.70 -7.98 25.26
CA ARG A 227 11.97 -9.40 25.52
C ARG A 227 11.79 -10.27 24.27
N HIS A 228 10.75 -10.01 23.45
CA HIS A 228 10.48 -10.80 22.26
C HIS A 228 11.39 -10.41 21.09
N VAL A 229 11.69 -9.11 20.92
CA VAL A 229 12.63 -8.63 19.89
C VAL A 229 14.02 -9.21 20.09
N LEU A 230 14.53 -9.21 21.34
CA LEU A 230 15.85 -9.77 21.65
C LEU A 230 15.95 -11.29 21.38
N MET A 231 14.83 -12.02 21.43
CA MET A 231 14.80 -13.46 21.13
C MET A 231 14.49 -13.78 19.67
N ALA A 232 14.08 -12.78 18.87
CA ALA A 232 13.64 -12.98 17.49
C ALA A 232 14.81 -13.36 16.57
N ASP A 233 14.50 -14.15 15.56
CA ASP A 233 15.34 -14.37 14.38
C ASP A 233 14.87 -13.44 13.25
N LEU A 234 13.56 -13.19 13.19
CA LEU A 234 12.90 -12.27 12.24
C LEU A 234 11.89 -11.39 12.97
N VAL A 235 12.02 -10.08 12.83
CA VAL A 235 11.04 -9.10 13.30
C VAL A 235 10.31 -8.48 12.12
N ILE A 236 8.97 -8.44 12.19
CA ILE A 236 8.12 -7.77 11.20
C ILE A 236 7.50 -6.53 11.85
N GLY A 237 7.82 -5.36 11.34
CA GLY A 237 7.18 -4.09 11.71
C GLY A 237 5.91 -3.87 10.90
N GLY A 238 4.75 -4.22 11.46
CA GLY A 238 3.45 -4.14 10.80
C GLY A 238 2.47 -3.13 11.44
N VAL A 239 2.99 -2.19 12.22
CA VAL A 239 2.17 -1.16 12.89
C VAL A 239 1.77 -0.08 11.91
N LEU A 240 0.49 0.25 11.86
CA LEU A 240 -0.06 1.34 11.07
C LEU A 240 -0.97 2.19 11.95
N ILE A 241 -0.73 3.50 11.96
CA ILE A 241 -1.64 4.48 12.57
C ILE A 241 -2.17 5.35 11.44
N PRO A 242 -3.47 5.30 11.12
CA PRO A 242 -4.05 6.14 10.08
C PRO A 242 -3.76 7.63 10.33
N GLY A 243 -3.22 8.32 9.33
CA GLY A 243 -2.93 9.76 9.40
C GLY A 243 -1.76 10.18 10.30
N ALA A 244 -0.99 9.24 10.88
CA ALA A 244 0.11 9.57 11.79
C ALA A 244 1.37 8.74 11.51
N ALA A 245 2.52 9.21 12.02
CA ALA A 245 3.76 8.45 11.99
C ALA A 245 3.67 7.17 12.84
N ALA A 246 4.36 6.13 12.41
CA ALA A 246 4.46 4.89 13.17
C ALA A 246 5.22 5.13 14.49
N PRO A 247 4.77 4.55 15.62
CA PRO A 247 5.50 4.65 16.88
C PRO A 247 6.81 3.85 16.80
N LYS A 248 7.86 4.37 17.39
CA LYS A 248 9.16 3.68 17.50
C LYS A 248 9.09 2.63 18.61
N LEU A 249 8.79 1.39 18.22
CA LEU A 249 8.64 0.25 19.15
C LEU A 249 9.96 -0.47 19.39
N VAL A 250 10.85 -0.49 18.40
CA VAL A 250 12.17 -1.11 18.49
C VAL A 250 13.22 -0.02 18.56
N THR A 251 13.90 0.07 19.69
CA THR A 251 14.97 1.07 19.92
C THR A 251 16.30 0.63 19.31
N ALA A 252 17.22 1.57 19.09
CA ALA A 252 18.57 1.26 18.64
C ALA A 252 19.31 0.35 19.64
N GLU A 253 19.05 0.51 20.94
CA GLU A 253 19.64 -0.35 21.97
C GLU A 253 19.13 -1.80 21.88
N MET A 254 17.82 -1.99 21.58
CA MET A 254 17.31 -3.33 21.31
C MET A 254 17.98 -3.96 20.10
N VAL A 255 18.13 -3.21 18.98
CA VAL A 255 18.80 -3.71 17.76
C VAL A 255 20.21 -4.16 18.07
N LYS A 256 20.98 -3.37 18.80
CA LYS A 256 22.35 -3.71 19.21
C LYS A 256 22.44 -5.01 20.03
N ASN A 257 21.39 -5.36 20.76
CA ASN A 257 21.34 -6.54 21.62
C ASN A 257 20.59 -7.73 20.96
N MET A 258 20.11 -7.60 19.71
CA MET A 258 19.58 -8.70 18.92
C MET A 258 20.67 -9.71 18.55
N LYS A 259 20.25 -10.89 18.09
CA LYS A 259 21.18 -11.91 17.59
C LYS A 259 21.91 -11.38 16.34
N PRO A 260 23.24 -11.49 16.22
CA PRO A 260 23.94 -11.17 14.99
C PRO A 260 23.38 -12.00 13.82
N GLY A 261 23.05 -11.34 12.71
CA GLY A 261 22.40 -11.94 11.56
C GLY A 261 20.87 -12.06 11.67
N ALA A 262 20.25 -11.59 12.77
CA ALA A 262 18.80 -11.45 12.82
C ALA A 262 18.31 -10.44 11.77
N VAL A 263 17.04 -10.53 11.41
CA VAL A 263 16.47 -9.73 10.32
C VAL A 263 15.30 -8.89 10.85
N ILE A 264 15.26 -7.63 10.44
CA ILE A 264 14.11 -6.74 10.63
C ILE A 264 13.54 -6.40 9.25
N VAL A 265 12.25 -6.67 9.05
CA VAL A 265 11.48 -6.20 7.89
C VAL A 265 10.48 -5.15 8.38
N ASP A 266 10.77 -3.89 8.14
CA ASP A 266 9.92 -2.78 8.60
C ASP A 266 8.95 -2.35 7.50
N VAL A 267 7.75 -2.95 7.51
CA VAL A 267 6.67 -2.62 6.56
C VAL A 267 6.08 -1.24 6.87
N ALA A 268 6.22 -0.76 8.10
CA ALA A 268 5.75 0.57 8.51
C ALA A 268 6.63 1.72 7.98
N ILE A 269 7.64 1.42 7.16
CA ILE A 269 8.63 2.39 6.66
C ILE A 269 7.98 3.56 5.92
N ASP A 270 6.87 3.35 5.19
CA ASP A 270 6.12 4.41 4.50
C ASP A 270 5.58 5.47 5.48
N GLN A 271 5.47 5.13 6.78
CA GLN A 271 5.08 6.03 7.87
C GLN A 271 6.25 6.34 8.82
N GLY A 272 7.48 6.30 8.32
CA GLY A 272 8.69 6.57 9.09
C GLY A 272 9.29 5.36 9.81
N GLY A 273 8.67 4.18 9.72
CA GLY A 273 9.14 2.94 10.33
C GLY A 273 8.89 2.82 11.84
N CYS A 274 8.76 1.61 12.33
CA CYS A 274 8.57 1.32 13.77
C CYS A 274 9.88 1.00 14.52
N CYS A 275 11.03 0.96 13.83
CA CYS A 275 12.35 0.87 14.45
C CYS A 275 13.07 2.22 14.38
N GLU A 276 13.84 2.55 15.41
CA GLU A 276 14.68 3.76 15.43
C GLU A 276 15.78 3.73 14.36
N THR A 277 16.27 2.53 14.04
CA THR A 277 17.33 2.30 13.04
C THR A 277 16.79 2.16 11.61
N SER A 278 15.46 2.18 11.41
CA SER A 278 14.85 2.06 10.09
C SER A 278 15.06 3.31 9.24
N LYS A 279 15.49 3.11 8.00
CA LYS A 279 15.54 4.12 6.94
C LYS A 279 15.03 3.53 5.65
N PRO A 280 14.31 4.31 4.81
CA PRO A 280 13.75 3.81 3.56
C PRO A 280 14.83 3.26 2.62
N THR A 281 14.52 2.13 1.98
CA THR A 281 15.30 1.51 0.92
C THR A 281 14.45 1.31 -0.33
N THR A 282 15.06 0.83 -1.41
CA THR A 282 14.38 0.58 -2.69
C THR A 282 14.51 -0.89 -3.07
N HIS A 283 13.74 -1.32 -4.08
CA HIS A 283 13.88 -2.67 -4.63
C HIS A 283 15.25 -2.95 -5.28
N ALA A 284 15.98 -1.92 -5.70
CA ALA A 284 17.34 -2.06 -6.26
C ALA A 284 18.38 -2.35 -5.17
N GLU A 285 18.25 -1.70 -4.02
CA GLU A 285 19.14 -1.86 -2.85
C GLU A 285 18.26 -2.09 -1.62
N PRO A 286 17.72 -3.30 -1.42
CA PRO A 286 16.63 -3.53 -0.47
C PRO A 286 17.07 -3.60 0.98
N THR A 287 18.35 -3.84 1.26
CA THR A 287 18.85 -4.12 2.61
C THR A 287 20.05 -3.27 3.00
N TYR A 288 20.24 -3.11 4.29
CA TYR A 288 21.46 -2.61 4.92
C TYR A 288 21.61 -3.27 6.29
N VAL A 289 22.79 -3.13 6.91
CA VAL A 289 23.09 -3.73 8.20
C VAL A 289 23.36 -2.65 9.24
N VAL A 290 22.81 -2.82 10.44
CA VAL A 290 23.08 -2.01 11.63
C VAL A 290 23.32 -2.96 12.80
N ASP A 291 24.43 -2.84 13.50
CA ASP A 291 24.83 -3.69 14.64
C ASP A 291 24.63 -5.20 14.35
N ASP A 292 25.14 -5.65 13.20
CA ASP A 292 25.02 -7.03 12.70
C ASP A 292 23.59 -7.53 12.45
N VAL A 293 22.58 -6.65 12.45
CA VAL A 293 21.18 -6.96 12.13
C VAL A 293 20.84 -6.47 10.73
N VAL A 294 20.30 -7.36 9.90
CA VAL A 294 19.88 -7.04 8.52
C VAL A 294 18.55 -6.31 8.56
N HIS A 295 18.51 -5.15 7.92
CA HIS A 295 17.27 -4.34 7.76
C HIS A 295 16.79 -4.40 6.32
N TYR A 296 15.53 -4.78 6.13
CA TYR A 296 14.79 -4.68 4.87
C TYR A 296 13.66 -3.67 5.07
N CYS A 297 13.83 -2.47 4.49
CA CYS A 297 12.92 -1.34 4.70
C CYS A 297 12.47 -0.74 3.36
N VAL A 298 12.12 -1.61 2.40
CA VAL A 298 11.71 -1.19 1.05
C VAL A 298 10.38 -0.45 1.13
N ALA A 299 10.41 0.83 0.76
CA ALA A 299 9.19 1.60 0.53
C ALA A 299 8.47 1.04 -0.71
N ASN A 300 7.14 1.00 -0.66
CA ASN A 300 6.32 0.45 -1.74
C ASN A 300 6.59 -1.04 -2.02
N MET A 301 6.74 -1.87 -0.99
CA MET A 301 6.92 -3.32 -1.15
C MET A 301 5.97 -3.96 -2.18
N PRO A 302 4.65 -3.64 -2.22
CA PRO A 302 3.73 -4.24 -3.19
C PRO A 302 4.07 -3.98 -4.66
N GLY A 303 4.85 -2.93 -4.98
CA GLY A 303 5.35 -2.65 -6.32
C GLY A 303 6.27 -3.75 -6.87
N GLY A 304 6.97 -4.48 -6.00
CA GLY A 304 7.85 -5.59 -6.38
C GLY A 304 7.13 -6.88 -6.82
N VAL A 305 5.81 -6.98 -6.61
CA VAL A 305 4.97 -8.09 -7.09
C VAL A 305 3.76 -7.56 -7.87
N PRO A 306 4.00 -6.85 -8.99
CA PRO A 306 3.00 -6.03 -9.67
C PRO A 306 1.80 -6.84 -10.15
N ARG A 307 2.00 -8.07 -10.61
CA ARG A 307 0.91 -8.93 -11.05
C ARG A 307 -0.09 -9.22 -9.92
N THR A 308 0.37 -9.66 -8.77
CA THR A 308 -0.49 -9.92 -7.60
C THR A 308 -1.15 -8.63 -7.10
N SER A 309 -0.38 -7.57 -7.00
CA SER A 309 -0.81 -6.29 -6.46
C SER A 309 -1.86 -5.61 -7.33
N THR A 310 -1.68 -5.61 -8.67
CA THR A 310 -2.65 -5.03 -9.60
C THR A 310 -3.99 -5.74 -9.51
N PHE A 311 -4.02 -7.06 -9.59
CA PHE A 311 -5.28 -7.79 -9.51
C PHE A 311 -5.95 -7.64 -8.13
N ALA A 312 -5.18 -7.66 -7.05
CA ALA A 312 -5.72 -7.44 -5.70
C ALA A 312 -6.33 -6.04 -5.55
N LEU A 313 -5.68 -5.01 -6.10
CA LEU A 313 -6.17 -3.64 -6.09
C LEU A 313 -7.41 -3.50 -6.98
N ASN A 314 -7.37 -3.98 -8.21
CA ASN A 314 -8.48 -3.88 -9.15
C ASN A 314 -9.78 -4.55 -8.65
N ASN A 315 -9.67 -5.63 -7.89
CA ASN A 315 -10.83 -6.29 -7.28
C ASN A 315 -11.62 -5.36 -6.35
N VAL A 316 -10.99 -4.36 -5.76
CA VAL A 316 -11.65 -3.41 -4.85
C VAL A 316 -11.87 -2.03 -5.48
N THR A 317 -11.05 -1.61 -6.44
CA THR A 317 -11.21 -0.31 -7.11
C THR A 317 -12.24 -0.34 -8.22
N LEU A 318 -12.38 -1.47 -8.94
CA LEU A 318 -13.30 -1.59 -10.07
C LEU A 318 -14.76 -1.17 -9.76
N PRO A 319 -15.39 -1.59 -8.65
CA PRO A 319 -16.74 -1.14 -8.32
C PRO A 319 -16.85 0.39 -8.19
N HIS A 320 -15.82 1.04 -7.67
CA HIS A 320 -15.80 2.50 -7.53
C HIS A 320 -15.51 3.19 -8.87
N ILE A 321 -14.61 2.63 -9.70
CA ILE A 321 -14.38 3.11 -11.07
C ILE A 321 -15.68 3.10 -11.87
N LEU A 322 -16.43 1.99 -11.82
CA LEU A 322 -17.71 1.88 -12.51
C LEU A 322 -18.75 2.86 -11.94
N ASN A 323 -18.85 2.98 -10.61
CA ASN A 323 -19.76 3.94 -9.98
C ASN A 323 -19.48 5.38 -10.41
N LEU A 324 -18.19 5.78 -10.39
CA LEU A 324 -17.75 7.10 -10.84
C LEU A 324 -18.01 7.32 -12.33
N ALA A 325 -17.82 6.27 -13.15
CA ALA A 325 -18.00 6.36 -14.60
C ALA A 325 -19.48 6.36 -15.02
N ASP A 326 -20.32 5.51 -14.38
CA ASP A 326 -21.75 5.36 -14.70
C ASP A 326 -22.58 6.59 -14.27
N ASN A 327 -22.29 7.10 -13.06
CA ASN A 327 -23.11 8.13 -12.42
C ASN A 327 -22.50 9.54 -12.48
N GLY A 328 -21.20 9.64 -12.82
CA GLY A 328 -20.42 10.86 -12.65
C GLY A 328 -20.03 11.09 -11.17
N TYR A 329 -18.91 11.77 -10.94
CA TYR A 329 -18.36 11.91 -9.59
C TYR A 329 -19.31 12.62 -8.60
N LYS A 330 -20.06 13.64 -9.03
CA LYS A 330 -21.00 14.36 -8.15
C LYS A 330 -22.04 13.42 -7.56
N ALA A 331 -22.71 12.64 -8.38
CA ALA A 331 -23.75 11.72 -7.92
C ALA A 331 -23.15 10.54 -7.14
N ALA A 332 -22.02 9.99 -7.60
CA ALA A 332 -21.35 8.88 -6.93
C ALA A 332 -20.90 9.25 -5.51
N LEU A 333 -20.27 10.42 -5.34
CA LEU A 333 -19.79 10.89 -4.03
C LEU A 333 -20.95 11.36 -3.12
N SER A 334 -22.01 11.97 -3.68
CA SER A 334 -23.16 12.41 -2.89
C SER A 334 -23.97 11.25 -2.32
N THR A 335 -24.00 10.11 -3.01
CA THR A 335 -24.78 8.93 -2.60
C THR A 335 -24.00 7.94 -1.73
N ASP A 336 -22.66 7.99 -1.79
CA ASP A 336 -21.78 7.11 -1.00
C ASP A 336 -20.87 7.94 -0.09
N PRO A 337 -21.19 8.07 1.22
CA PRO A 337 -20.40 8.85 2.16
C PRO A 337 -18.99 8.26 2.36
N HIS A 338 -18.80 6.97 2.09
CA HIS A 338 -17.52 6.31 2.21
C HIS A 338 -16.61 6.62 1.02
N LEU A 339 -17.14 6.66 -0.19
CA LEU A 339 -16.40 7.09 -1.37
C LEU A 339 -16.16 8.61 -1.31
N LYS A 340 -17.12 9.40 -0.78
CA LYS A 340 -16.97 10.85 -0.55
C LYS A 340 -15.78 11.18 0.33
N ALA A 341 -15.49 10.35 1.34
CA ALA A 341 -14.29 10.51 2.18
C ALA A 341 -12.98 10.41 1.37
N GLY A 342 -13.04 9.85 0.16
CA GLY A 342 -11.93 9.81 -0.79
C GLY A 342 -11.62 11.14 -1.45
N LEU A 343 -12.53 12.12 -1.46
CA LEU A 343 -12.31 13.41 -2.11
C LEU A 343 -11.29 14.23 -1.32
N ASN A 344 -10.11 14.44 -1.88
CA ASN A 344 -9.01 15.12 -1.20
C ASN A 344 -8.75 16.52 -1.74
N VAL A 345 -8.87 16.74 -3.04
CA VAL A 345 -8.72 18.04 -3.70
C VAL A 345 -9.78 18.16 -4.79
N ALA A 346 -10.39 19.32 -4.95
CA ALA A 346 -11.30 19.61 -6.05
C ALA A 346 -11.40 21.11 -6.31
N TYR A 347 -11.29 21.51 -7.58
CA TYR A 347 -11.47 22.89 -8.04
C TYR A 347 -10.63 23.91 -7.24
N GLY A 348 -9.36 23.59 -7.00
CA GLY A 348 -8.43 24.43 -6.30
C GLY A 348 -8.58 24.46 -4.78
N LYS A 349 -9.33 23.53 -4.19
CA LYS A 349 -9.61 23.47 -2.75
C LYS A 349 -9.23 22.13 -2.15
N VAL A 350 -8.72 22.15 -0.92
CA VAL A 350 -8.43 20.94 -0.13
C VAL A 350 -9.69 20.49 0.59
N THR A 351 -10.10 19.25 0.39
CA THR A 351 -11.34 18.67 0.91
C THR A 351 -11.13 17.49 1.87
N CYS A 352 -9.88 17.21 2.23
CA CYS A 352 -9.49 16.25 3.27
C CYS A 352 -8.96 17.01 4.48
N GLU A 353 -9.63 16.86 5.62
CA GLU A 353 -9.32 17.62 6.84
C GLU A 353 -7.92 17.31 7.36
N GLU A 354 -7.50 16.04 7.30
CA GLU A 354 -6.17 15.60 7.74
C GLU A 354 -5.06 16.22 6.89
N VAL A 355 -5.26 16.35 5.58
CA VAL A 355 -4.31 16.99 4.66
C VAL A 355 -4.25 18.50 4.93
N ALA A 356 -5.41 19.15 5.05
CA ALA A 356 -5.48 20.58 5.35
C ALA A 356 -4.78 20.91 6.66
N HIS A 357 -5.02 20.11 7.70
CA HIS A 357 -4.35 20.29 9.01
C HIS A 357 -2.84 20.06 8.93
N ALA A 358 -2.40 18.99 8.24
CA ALA A 358 -0.97 18.64 8.14
C ALA A 358 -0.15 19.69 7.39
N LEU A 359 -0.75 20.35 6.39
CA LEU A 359 -0.09 21.34 5.54
C LEU A 359 -0.46 22.80 5.87
N GLU A 360 -1.23 23.02 6.95
CA GLU A 360 -1.72 24.35 7.37
C GLU A 360 -2.50 25.08 6.26
N LEU A 361 -3.31 24.31 5.48
CA LEU A 361 -4.14 24.83 4.40
C LEU A 361 -5.60 25.00 4.84
N GLU A 362 -6.37 25.80 4.09
CA GLU A 362 -7.80 25.97 4.31
C GLU A 362 -8.57 24.69 3.92
N PHE A 363 -9.39 24.19 4.84
CA PHE A 363 -10.29 23.06 4.60
C PHE A 363 -11.61 23.53 4.00
N THR A 364 -12.07 22.89 2.94
CA THR A 364 -13.40 23.06 2.35
C THR A 364 -14.18 21.75 2.47
N SER A 365 -15.40 21.81 2.98
CA SER A 365 -16.24 20.60 3.07
C SER A 365 -16.48 19.97 1.70
N PRO A 366 -16.35 18.65 1.54
CA PRO A 366 -16.76 17.96 0.32
C PRO A 366 -18.20 18.28 -0.12
N ASP A 367 -19.10 18.54 0.81
CA ASP A 367 -20.51 18.86 0.51
C ASP A 367 -20.65 20.22 -0.21
N GLU A 368 -19.74 21.17 0.01
CA GLU A 368 -19.71 22.44 -0.73
C GLU A 368 -19.29 22.26 -2.19
N ILE A 369 -18.43 21.28 -2.47
CA ILE A 369 -17.98 20.95 -3.83
C ILE A 369 -19.08 20.22 -4.60
N LEU A 370 -19.87 19.40 -3.92
CA LEU A 370 -20.88 18.54 -4.51
C LEU A 370 -22.22 19.22 -4.72
N ALA A 371 -22.45 20.35 -4.02
CA ALA A 371 -23.64 21.18 -4.20
C ALA A 371 -23.63 21.82 -5.60
#